data_a2a30eb3fc89eff2153894577157c8b2
#
_entry.id   a2a30eb3fc89eff2153894577157c8b2
#
_cell.length_a   1.000
_cell.length_b   1.000
_cell.length_c   1.000
_cell.angle_alpha   90.00
_cell.angle_beta   90.00
_cell.angle_gamma   90.00
#
_symmetry.space_group_name_H-M   'P 1'
#
loop_
_entity.id
_entity.type
_entity.pdbx_description
1 polymer ?
#
loop_
_entity_poly.entity_id
_entity_poly.type
_entity_poly.pdbx_seq_one_letter_code
_entity_poly.pdbx_strand_id
1 'polypeptide(L)'
;MTLSPGPSPKGEGSALVRIGLVATSDRASQGIYRDEGIPALEQWLAGALLNPIEFERRLIPDERAAIEAALKELVDDKHCDLVITTGGTGPAARDVTPEATLAVGDREMPGFGEQMRRISLEFVPTAILSRQVAVIRGKALILNLPGQPKSIRETLEGLKSPEGKPIVAGIFAAVPYCVDLIGGPYIETREEVVKAFRPKSAIRPQGNMN
;
A
#
# COMPACT_ATOMS: atom_id res chain seq x y z
N MET A 1 11.13 -18.44 24.34
CA MET A 1 9.91 -19.20 24.01
C MET A 1 9.26 -18.52 22.83
N THR A 2 9.43 -19.07 21.66
CA THR A 2 8.87 -18.56 20.40
C THR A 2 7.48 -19.18 20.25
N LEU A 3 6.43 -18.36 20.40
CA LEU A 3 5.07 -18.76 20.06
C LEU A 3 4.94 -18.73 18.53
N SER A 4 4.97 -19.91 17.91
CA SER A 4 4.52 -20.05 16.52
C SER A 4 3.02 -19.79 16.45
N PRO A 5 2.51 -18.98 15.51
CA PRO A 5 1.08 -18.88 15.27
C PRO A 5 0.55 -20.26 14.83
N GLY A 6 -0.49 -20.72 15.48
CA GLY A 6 -1.15 -21.97 15.16
C GLY A 6 -1.81 -21.93 13.78
N PRO A 7 -2.04 -23.09 13.14
CA PRO A 7 -2.63 -23.15 11.83
C PRO A 7 -4.08 -22.66 11.85
N SER A 8 -4.38 -21.68 10.97
CA SER A 8 -5.75 -21.27 10.67
C SER A 8 -6.56 -22.43 10.05
N PRO A 9 -7.89 -22.50 10.24
CA PRO A 9 -8.72 -23.62 9.79
C PRO A 9 -8.69 -23.77 8.27
N LYS A 10 -8.66 -25.03 7.84
CA LYS A 10 -8.70 -25.45 6.44
C LYS A 10 -10.10 -25.20 5.86
N GLY A 11 -10.19 -24.59 4.68
CA GLY A 11 -11.35 -24.72 3.80
C GLY A 11 -12.27 -23.51 3.65
N GLU A 12 -11.74 -22.27 3.74
CA GLU A 12 -12.48 -21.08 3.33
C GLU A 12 -11.82 -20.47 2.09
N GLY A 13 -12.64 -19.95 1.15
CA GLY A 13 -12.18 -19.19 -0.01
C GLY A 13 -11.24 -18.06 0.40
N SER A 14 -10.48 -17.49 -0.53
CA SER A 14 -9.52 -16.42 -0.26
C SER A 14 -10.11 -15.36 0.67
N ALA A 15 -9.42 -15.04 1.75
CA ALA A 15 -9.92 -14.10 2.76
C ALA A 15 -10.20 -12.73 2.16
N LEU A 16 -11.28 -12.07 2.60
CA LEU A 16 -11.58 -10.69 2.24
C LEU A 16 -10.44 -9.77 2.70
N VAL A 17 -10.00 -8.86 1.84
CA VAL A 17 -9.01 -7.83 2.15
C VAL A 17 -9.70 -6.46 2.16
N ARG A 18 -9.62 -5.74 3.27
CA ARG A 18 -10.14 -4.38 3.39
C ARG A 18 -9.01 -3.40 3.13
N ILE A 19 -9.22 -2.50 2.14
CA ILE A 19 -8.20 -1.54 1.70
C ILE A 19 -8.75 -0.12 1.79
N GLY A 20 -8.10 0.70 2.61
CA GLY A 20 -8.34 2.14 2.68
C GLY A 20 -7.53 2.88 1.61
N LEU A 21 -8.21 3.73 0.84
CA LEU A 21 -7.59 4.59 -0.17
C LEU A 21 -7.83 6.05 0.18
N VAL A 22 -6.76 6.82 0.32
CA VAL A 22 -6.82 8.23 0.72
C VAL A 22 -6.12 9.08 -0.33
N ALA A 23 -6.84 9.98 -0.98
CA ALA A 23 -6.23 11.03 -1.80
C ALA A 23 -6.17 12.33 -0.99
N THR A 24 -4.97 12.89 -0.87
CA THR A 24 -4.75 14.17 -0.20
C THR A 24 -4.52 15.23 -1.26
N SER A 25 -5.45 16.18 -1.35
CA SER A 25 -5.36 17.29 -2.28
C SER A 25 -6.37 18.38 -1.95
N ASP A 26 -5.88 19.58 -1.64
CA ASP A 26 -6.73 20.79 -1.46
C ASP A 26 -7.62 21.04 -2.68
N ARG A 27 -7.04 20.93 -3.86
CA ARG A 27 -7.75 21.26 -5.11
C ARG A 27 -8.79 20.21 -5.50
N ALA A 28 -8.46 18.91 -5.33
CA ALA A 28 -9.40 17.86 -5.64
C ALA A 28 -10.54 17.77 -4.61
N SER A 29 -10.24 17.97 -3.32
CA SER A 29 -11.25 17.98 -2.25
C SER A 29 -12.26 19.14 -2.39
N GLN A 30 -11.84 20.26 -3.02
CA GLN A 30 -12.68 21.40 -3.36
C GLN A 30 -13.39 21.25 -4.73
N GLY A 31 -13.19 20.13 -5.43
CA GLY A 31 -13.81 19.90 -6.73
C GLY A 31 -13.20 20.69 -7.89
N ILE A 32 -12.01 21.28 -7.74
CA ILE A 32 -11.33 22.06 -8.78
C ILE A 32 -10.85 21.15 -9.92
N TYR A 33 -10.45 19.90 -9.60
CA TYR A 33 -10.19 18.86 -10.58
C TYR A 33 -10.61 17.49 -10.02
N ARG A 34 -10.76 16.51 -10.92
CA ARG A 34 -11.12 15.15 -10.54
C ARG A 34 -9.89 14.41 -10.02
N ASP A 35 -10.00 13.76 -8.87
CA ASP A 35 -8.97 12.84 -8.40
C ASP A 35 -8.82 11.64 -9.36
N GLU A 36 -7.59 11.35 -9.74
CA GLU A 36 -7.22 10.21 -10.59
C GLU A 36 -6.43 9.15 -9.80
N GLY A 37 -5.98 9.48 -8.59
CA GLY A 37 -5.16 8.60 -7.76
C GLY A 37 -5.95 7.41 -7.22
N ILE A 38 -7.09 7.64 -6.58
CA ILE A 38 -7.94 6.56 -6.06
C ILE A 38 -8.40 5.63 -7.18
N PRO A 39 -8.97 6.11 -8.32
CA PRO A 39 -9.36 5.22 -9.42
C PRO A 39 -8.20 4.38 -9.97
N ALA A 40 -7.01 4.96 -10.11
CA ALA A 40 -5.82 4.23 -10.56
C ALA A 40 -5.40 3.12 -9.59
N LEU A 41 -5.43 3.40 -8.28
CA LEU A 41 -5.15 2.41 -7.24
C LEU A 41 -6.18 1.28 -7.24
N GLU A 42 -7.47 1.59 -7.30
CA GLU A 42 -8.52 0.57 -7.34
C GLU A 42 -8.38 -0.35 -8.54
N GLN A 43 -8.21 0.24 -9.71
CA GLN A 43 -8.03 -0.53 -10.94
C GLN A 43 -6.81 -1.45 -10.85
N TRP A 44 -5.70 -0.93 -10.33
CA TRP A 44 -4.48 -1.71 -10.19
C TRP A 44 -4.64 -2.84 -9.17
N LEU A 45 -5.18 -2.55 -7.98
CA LEU A 45 -5.39 -3.54 -6.91
C LEU A 45 -6.36 -4.64 -7.32
N ALA A 46 -7.49 -4.28 -7.98
CA ALA A 46 -8.43 -5.24 -8.51
C ALA A 46 -7.81 -6.14 -9.60
N GLY A 47 -6.86 -5.60 -10.38
CA GLY A 47 -6.09 -6.36 -11.35
C GLY A 47 -4.98 -7.22 -10.74
N ALA A 48 -4.44 -6.85 -9.58
CA ALA A 48 -3.28 -7.50 -8.97
C ALA A 48 -3.64 -8.58 -7.94
N LEU A 49 -4.75 -8.43 -7.21
CA LEU A 49 -5.14 -9.34 -6.15
C LEU A 49 -6.10 -10.43 -6.63
N LEU A 50 -5.96 -11.63 -6.07
CA LEU A 50 -6.91 -12.74 -6.24
C LEU A 50 -7.99 -12.74 -5.16
N ASN A 51 -7.72 -12.12 -4.03
CA ASN A 51 -8.68 -12.00 -2.92
C ASN A 51 -9.88 -11.12 -3.30
N PRO A 52 -11.07 -11.36 -2.73
CA PRO A 52 -12.13 -10.36 -2.69
C PRO A 52 -11.63 -9.10 -1.96
N ILE A 53 -11.98 -7.93 -2.49
CA ILE A 53 -11.53 -6.64 -1.95
C ILE A 53 -12.74 -5.79 -1.58
N GLU A 54 -12.66 -5.16 -0.42
CA GLU A 54 -13.56 -4.08 -0.01
C GLU A 54 -12.76 -2.79 0.09
N PHE A 55 -13.20 -1.74 -0.62
CA PHE A 55 -12.53 -0.45 -0.66
C PHE A 55 -13.23 0.61 0.17
N GLU A 56 -12.50 1.24 1.08
CA GLU A 56 -12.88 2.44 1.81
C GLU A 56 -12.13 3.66 1.23
N ARG A 57 -12.85 4.70 0.78
CA ARG A 57 -12.29 5.83 0.05
C ARG A 57 -12.40 7.11 0.84
N ARG A 58 -11.33 7.93 0.83
CA ARG A 58 -11.33 9.28 1.39
C ARG A 58 -10.63 10.23 0.45
N LEU A 59 -11.31 11.31 0.08
CA LEU A 59 -10.72 12.44 -0.64
C LEU A 59 -10.76 13.64 0.32
N ILE A 60 -9.59 14.08 0.77
CA ILE A 60 -9.45 15.04 1.86
C ILE A 60 -8.45 16.15 1.51
N PRO A 61 -8.52 17.32 2.15
CA PRO A 61 -7.53 18.39 1.96
C PRO A 61 -6.16 18.00 2.53
N ASP A 62 -5.13 18.72 2.08
CA ASP A 62 -3.75 18.60 2.58
C ASP A 62 -3.61 19.21 4.00
N GLU A 63 -4.41 18.72 4.95
CA GLU A 63 -4.44 19.13 6.35
C GLU A 63 -4.02 17.96 7.25
N ARG A 64 -2.94 18.15 8.02
CA ARG A 64 -2.36 17.10 8.85
C ARG A 64 -3.40 16.43 9.76
N ALA A 65 -4.22 17.23 10.46
CA ALA A 65 -5.22 16.69 11.38
C ALA A 65 -6.31 15.86 10.64
N ALA A 66 -6.72 16.27 9.43
CA ALA A 66 -7.68 15.54 8.62
C ALA A 66 -7.09 14.21 8.14
N ILE A 67 -5.82 14.20 7.74
CA ILE A 67 -5.11 12.98 7.34
C ILE A 67 -4.98 12.01 8.51
N GLU A 68 -4.51 12.49 9.68
CA GLU A 68 -4.40 11.67 10.89
C GLU A 68 -5.74 11.05 11.29
N ALA A 69 -6.84 11.83 11.25
CA ALA A 69 -8.18 11.35 11.58
C ALA A 69 -8.65 10.27 10.60
N ALA A 70 -8.47 10.48 9.29
CA ALA A 70 -8.85 9.52 8.26
C ALA A 70 -8.05 8.20 8.38
N LEU A 71 -6.74 8.28 8.62
CA LEU A 71 -5.90 7.09 8.80
C LEU A 71 -6.32 6.27 10.03
N LYS A 72 -6.61 6.94 11.16
CA LYS A 72 -7.10 6.28 12.38
C LYS A 72 -8.46 5.63 12.13
N GLU A 73 -9.42 6.35 11.54
CA GLU A 73 -10.75 5.81 11.21
C GLU A 73 -10.65 4.56 10.34
N LEU A 74 -9.84 4.61 9.28
CA LEU A 74 -9.69 3.50 8.35
C LEU A 74 -9.12 2.24 9.04
N VAL A 75 -8.17 2.41 9.95
CA VAL A 75 -7.56 1.27 10.65
C VAL A 75 -8.41 0.82 11.83
N ASP A 76 -8.80 1.74 12.71
CA ASP A 76 -9.37 1.41 14.00
C ASP A 76 -10.87 1.08 13.91
N ASP A 77 -11.63 1.80 13.06
CA ASP A 77 -13.08 1.68 12.95
C ASP A 77 -13.50 0.83 11.73
N LYS A 78 -12.83 1.03 10.58
CA LYS A 78 -13.12 0.29 9.33
C LYS A 78 -12.36 -1.02 9.23
N HIS A 79 -11.39 -1.24 10.09
CA HIS A 79 -10.56 -2.45 10.13
C HIS A 79 -9.90 -2.77 8.79
N CYS A 80 -9.37 -1.74 8.11
CA CYS A 80 -8.58 -1.92 6.90
C CYS A 80 -7.27 -2.64 7.23
N ASP A 81 -6.91 -3.61 6.39
CA ASP A 81 -5.65 -4.39 6.50
C ASP A 81 -4.48 -3.64 5.85
N LEU A 82 -4.79 -2.83 4.86
CA LEU A 82 -3.86 -2.01 4.09
C LEU A 82 -4.48 -0.63 3.88
N VAL A 83 -3.75 0.43 4.16
CA VAL A 83 -4.15 1.80 3.84
C VAL A 83 -3.10 2.42 2.93
N ILE A 84 -3.55 2.98 1.81
CA ILE A 84 -2.67 3.61 0.83
C ILE A 84 -3.10 5.06 0.64
N THR A 85 -2.17 5.99 0.88
CA THR A 85 -2.39 7.41 0.58
C THR A 85 -1.75 7.78 -0.74
N THR A 86 -2.31 8.77 -1.45
CA THR A 86 -1.72 9.40 -2.63
C THR A 86 -1.70 10.91 -2.46
N GLY A 87 -0.58 11.54 -2.83
CA GLY A 87 -0.40 12.99 -2.73
C GLY A 87 0.24 13.46 -1.42
N GLY A 88 0.60 14.74 -1.37
CA GLY A 88 1.17 15.40 -0.19
C GLY A 88 2.50 14.85 0.32
N THR A 89 3.34 14.26 -0.55
CA THR A 89 4.59 13.57 -0.16
C THR A 89 5.88 14.29 -0.57
N GLY A 90 5.77 15.49 -1.15
CA GLY A 90 6.92 16.30 -1.56
C GLY A 90 7.45 17.20 -0.45
N PRO A 91 8.34 18.18 -0.80
CA PRO A 91 8.97 19.07 0.16
C PRO A 91 8.19 20.38 0.40
N ALA A 92 7.04 20.58 -0.25
CA ALA A 92 6.27 21.82 -0.09
C ALA A 92 5.65 21.91 1.32
N ALA A 93 5.38 23.13 1.78
CA ALA A 93 4.83 23.34 3.12
C ALA A 93 3.44 22.68 3.34
N ARG A 94 2.70 22.45 2.27
CA ARG A 94 1.41 21.74 2.30
C ARG A 94 1.54 20.22 2.18
N ASP A 95 2.72 19.70 1.85
CA ASP A 95 2.96 18.27 1.78
C ASP A 95 3.18 17.72 3.21
N VAL A 96 2.12 17.34 3.89
CA VAL A 96 2.14 16.92 5.30
C VAL A 96 1.74 15.46 5.51
N THR A 97 1.53 14.72 4.41
CA THR A 97 1.13 13.30 4.47
C THR A 97 2.14 12.43 5.22
N PRO A 98 3.46 12.56 5.03
CA PRO A 98 4.44 11.77 5.78
C PRO A 98 4.39 12.02 7.29
N GLU A 99 4.28 13.28 7.70
CA GLU A 99 4.20 13.66 9.11
C GLU A 99 2.93 13.13 9.79
N ALA A 100 1.79 13.20 9.09
CA ALA A 100 0.53 12.65 9.58
C ALA A 100 0.60 11.12 9.71
N THR A 101 1.21 10.46 8.73
CA THR A 101 1.38 8.99 8.72
C THR A 101 2.30 8.53 9.86
N LEU A 102 3.43 9.19 10.08
CA LEU A 102 4.34 8.88 11.17
C LEU A 102 3.68 9.10 12.54
N ALA A 103 2.85 10.14 12.68
CA ALA A 103 2.18 10.46 13.93
C ALA A 103 1.13 9.41 14.36
N VAL A 104 0.55 8.68 13.42
CA VAL A 104 -0.46 7.64 13.73
C VAL A 104 0.13 6.23 13.79
N GLY A 105 1.34 6.02 13.31
CA GLY A 105 2.00 4.72 13.25
C GLY A 105 2.55 4.26 14.60
N ASP A 106 2.43 2.97 14.87
CA ASP A 106 3.06 2.33 16.03
C ASP A 106 4.54 2.00 15.76
N ARG A 107 4.85 1.69 14.50
CA ARG A 107 6.20 1.32 14.04
C ARG A 107 6.43 1.82 12.61
N GLU A 108 7.56 2.45 12.37
CA GLU A 108 8.00 2.83 11.03
C GLU A 108 8.56 1.62 10.27
N MET A 109 8.31 1.58 8.97
CA MET A 109 8.83 0.58 8.02
C MET A 109 9.71 1.26 6.96
N PRO A 110 10.93 1.74 7.32
CA PRO A 110 11.73 2.62 6.48
C PRO A 110 12.12 2.02 5.13
N GLY A 111 12.28 0.69 5.06
CA GLY A 111 12.60 -0.01 3.82
C GLY A 111 11.60 0.21 2.69
N PHE A 112 10.31 0.45 2.99
CA PHE A 112 9.34 0.82 1.96
C PHE A 112 9.65 2.20 1.36
N GLY A 113 9.93 3.21 2.21
CA GLY A 113 10.31 4.54 1.75
C GLY A 113 11.60 4.55 0.92
N GLU A 114 12.60 3.77 1.34
CA GLU A 114 13.85 3.59 0.61
C GLU A 114 13.60 2.97 -0.77
N GLN A 115 12.84 1.89 -0.83
CA GLN A 115 12.53 1.19 -2.07
C GLN A 115 11.67 2.05 -3.02
N MET A 116 10.69 2.79 -2.51
CA MET A 116 9.88 3.71 -3.31
C MET A 116 10.74 4.80 -3.97
N ARG A 117 11.66 5.42 -3.21
CA ARG A 117 12.60 6.41 -3.78
C ARG A 117 13.55 5.78 -4.79
N ARG A 118 14.08 4.58 -4.51
CA ARG A 118 14.95 3.86 -5.45
C ARG A 118 14.25 3.60 -6.77
N ILE A 119 13.00 3.12 -6.75
CA ILE A 119 12.21 2.90 -7.97
C ILE A 119 12.02 4.22 -8.73
N SER A 120 11.57 5.26 -8.03
CA SER A 120 11.24 6.53 -8.67
C SER A 120 12.47 7.23 -9.26
N LEU A 121 13.67 7.06 -8.68
CA LEU A 121 14.93 7.60 -9.20
C LEU A 121 15.35 7.00 -10.54
N GLU A 122 14.88 5.81 -10.90
CA GLU A 122 15.08 5.22 -12.24
C GLU A 122 14.31 5.99 -13.34
N PHE A 123 13.30 6.78 -12.97
CA PHE A 123 12.45 7.52 -13.91
C PHE A 123 12.70 9.02 -13.87
N VAL A 124 12.90 9.61 -12.69
CA VAL A 124 13.07 11.06 -12.55
C VAL A 124 14.06 11.40 -11.43
N PRO A 125 15.04 12.28 -11.68
CA PRO A 125 16.06 12.63 -10.68
C PRO A 125 15.49 13.40 -9.49
N THR A 126 14.36 14.09 -9.64
CA THR A 126 13.68 14.82 -8.57
C THR A 126 12.98 13.92 -7.56
N ALA A 127 12.93 12.62 -7.79
CA ALA A 127 12.43 11.65 -6.80
C ALA A 127 13.21 11.66 -5.48
N ILE A 128 14.45 12.20 -5.47
CA ILE A 128 15.22 12.43 -4.24
C ILE A 128 14.49 13.35 -3.24
N LEU A 129 13.55 14.18 -3.72
CA LEU A 129 12.75 15.08 -2.90
C LEU A 129 11.55 14.39 -2.24
N SER A 130 11.28 13.13 -2.60
CA SER A 130 10.15 12.39 -2.04
C SER A 130 10.41 11.99 -0.59
N ARG A 131 9.42 12.29 0.28
CA ARG A 131 9.43 11.99 1.71
C ARG A 131 8.48 10.85 2.10
N GLN A 132 8.12 10.01 1.11
CA GLN A 132 7.25 8.85 1.29
C GLN A 132 7.74 7.95 2.43
N VAL A 133 6.80 7.52 3.27
CA VAL A 133 7.03 6.62 4.40
C VAL A 133 6.02 5.48 4.40
N ALA A 134 6.29 4.48 5.23
CA ALA A 134 5.34 3.44 5.59
C ALA A 134 5.38 3.19 7.09
N VAL A 135 4.22 2.88 7.66
CA VAL A 135 4.10 2.55 9.09
C VAL A 135 3.17 1.37 9.28
N ILE A 136 3.30 0.71 10.43
CA ILE A 136 2.31 -0.24 10.94
C ILE A 136 1.51 0.47 12.03
N ARG A 137 0.16 0.35 11.96
CA ARG A 137 -0.75 0.69 13.05
C ARG A 137 -1.64 -0.51 13.34
N GLY A 138 -1.59 -1.02 14.57
CA GLY A 138 -2.29 -2.25 14.93
C GLY A 138 -1.92 -3.41 14.02
N LYS A 139 -2.87 -3.87 13.20
CA LYS A 139 -2.69 -4.94 12.20
C LYS A 139 -2.71 -4.43 10.76
N ALA A 140 -2.68 -3.12 10.55
CA ALA A 140 -2.68 -2.51 9.23
C ALA A 140 -1.30 -1.99 8.82
N LEU A 141 -0.98 -2.14 7.54
CA LEU A 141 0.13 -1.46 6.88
C LEU A 141 -0.40 -0.18 6.25
N ILE A 142 0.22 0.97 6.53
CA ILE A 142 -0.08 2.26 5.91
C ILE A 142 1.08 2.65 5.02
N LEU A 143 0.81 2.98 3.74
CA LEU A 143 1.81 3.35 2.73
C LEU A 143 1.50 4.73 2.14
N ASN A 144 2.52 5.57 1.98
CA ASN A 144 2.37 6.81 1.21
C ASN A 144 2.88 6.60 -0.21
N LEU A 145 2.04 6.84 -1.21
CA LEU A 145 2.41 6.79 -2.62
C LEU A 145 2.43 8.21 -3.25
N PRO A 146 3.13 8.36 -4.39
CA PRO A 146 3.09 9.62 -5.13
C PRO A 146 1.68 9.89 -5.67
N GLY A 147 1.37 11.17 -5.96
CA GLY A 147 0.04 11.56 -6.43
C GLY A 147 -0.23 11.28 -7.91
N GLN A 148 0.80 11.03 -8.72
CA GLN A 148 0.64 10.80 -10.17
C GLN A 148 0.29 9.33 -10.47
N PRO A 149 -0.80 9.02 -11.21
CA PRO A 149 -1.22 7.65 -11.53
C PRO A 149 -0.11 6.77 -12.12
N LYS A 150 0.69 7.32 -13.04
CA LYS A 150 1.84 6.63 -13.63
C LYS A 150 2.86 6.23 -12.56
N SER A 151 3.23 7.16 -11.67
CA SER A 151 4.20 6.91 -10.61
C SER A 151 3.67 5.95 -9.54
N ILE A 152 2.36 5.93 -9.30
CA ILE A 152 1.70 4.93 -8.45
C ILE A 152 1.98 3.54 -8.98
N ARG A 153 1.70 3.29 -10.26
CA ARG A 153 1.90 1.99 -10.90
C ARG A 153 3.37 1.58 -10.89
N GLU A 154 4.28 2.50 -11.28
CA GLU A 154 5.72 2.27 -11.28
C GLU A 154 6.22 1.87 -9.88
N THR A 155 5.74 2.52 -8.83
CA THR A 155 6.10 2.22 -7.43
C THR A 155 5.60 0.84 -7.01
N LEU A 156 4.37 0.48 -7.36
CA LEU A 156 3.77 -0.80 -6.97
C LEU A 156 4.41 -1.99 -7.71
N GLU A 157 4.64 -1.86 -9.02
CA GLU A 157 5.17 -2.93 -9.88
C GLU A 157 6.71 -2.98 -9.95
N GLY A 158 7.37 -1.82 -9.77
CA GLY A 158 8.81 -1.68 -9.97
C GLY A 158 9.20 -1.56 -11.44
N LEU A 159 10.48 -1.76 -11.73
CA LEU A 159 11.06 -1.68 -13.06
C LEU A 159 11.27 -3.09 -13.62
N LYS A 160 10.78 -3.31 -14.83
CA LYS A 160 10.96 -4.56 -15.59
C LYS A 160 11.76 -4.29 -16.86
N SER A 161 12.56 -5.26 -17.31
CA SER A 161 13.20 -5.23 -18.61
C SER A 161 12.16 -5.37 -19.73
N PRO A 162 12.54 -5.12 -21.01
CA PRO A 162 11.65 -5.38 -22.16
C PRO A 162 11.12 -6.82 -22.22
N GLU A 163 11.89 -7.78 -21.68
CA GLU A 163 11.52 -9.19 -21.60
C GLU A 163 10.67 -9.53 -20.36
N GLY A 164 10.27 -8.52 -19.59
CA GLY A 164 9.43 -8.66 -18.40
C GLY A 164 10.16 -9.12 -17.12
N LYS A 165 11.49 -9.20 -17.14
CA LYS A 165 12.27 -9.56 -15.94
C LYS A 165 12.36 -8.38 -14.99
N PRO A 166 12.17 -8.59 -13.66
CA PRO A 166 12.31 -7.51 -12.69
C PRO A 166 13.76 -7.02 -12.62
N ILE A 167 13.98 -5.72 -12.84
CA ILE A 167 15.26 -5.03 -12.62
C ILE A 167 15.28 -4.44 -11.20
N VAL A 168 14.18 -3.77 -10.81
CA VAL A 168 13.96 -3.27 -9.47
C VAL A 168 12.57 -3.74 -9.03
N ALA A 169 12.49 -4.51 -7.96
CA ALA A 169 11.21 -5.01 -7.46
C ALA A 169 10.32 -3.87 -6.99
N GLY A 170 9.04 -3.90 -7.37
CA GLY A 170 8.03 -2.99 -6.81
C GLY A 170 7.76 -3.27 -5.34
N ILE A 171 7.26 -2.28 -4.62
CA ILE A 171 6.99 -2.44 -3.18
C ILE A 171 5.92 -3.50 -2.92
N PHE A 172 5.01 -3.71 -3.86
CA PHE A 172 3.92 -4.68 -3.67
C PHE A 172 4.40 -6.13 -3.65
N ALA A 173 5.63 -6.40 -4.07
CA ALA A 173 6.25 -7.71 -3.86
C ALA A 173 6.38 -8.06 -2.37
N ALA A 174 6.53 -7.07 -1.48
CA ALA A 174 6.68 -7.26 -0.04
C ALA A 174 5.39 -7.03 0.78
N VAL A 175 4.44 -6.24 0.26
CA VAL A 175 3.19 -5.86 0.96
C VAL A 175 2.40 -7.07 1.45
N PRO A 176 2.11 -8.11 0.62
CA PRO A 176 1.35 -9.27 1.06
C PRO A 176 1.96 -10.02 2.24
N TYR A 177 3.29 -10.15 2.25
CA TYR A 177 3.97 -10.83 3.35
C TYR A 177 4.05 -9.96 4.61
N CYS A 178 4.20 -8.64 4.47
CA CYS A 178 4.16 -7.72 5.59
C CYS A 178 2.79 -7.76 6.29
N VAL A 179 1.69 -7.71 5.52
CA VAL A 179 0.32 -7.80 6.07
C VAL A 179 0.10 -9.13 6.80
N ASP A 180 0.57 -10.25 6.25
CA ASP A 180 0.49 -11.57 6.90
C ASP A 180 1.27 -11.61 8.23
N LEU A 181 2.48 -11.04 8.28
CA LEU A 181 3.32 -10.98 9.48
C LEU A 181 2.71 -10.17 10.63
N ILE A 182 1.92 -9.15 10.33
CA ILE A 182 1.28 -8.31 11.34
C ILE A 182 -0.11 -8.81 11.75
N GLY A 183 -0.51 -9.99 11.23
CA GLY A 183 -1.75 -10.67 11.60
C GLY A 183 -2.96 -10.28 10.76
N GLY A 184 -2.74 -9.71 9.58
CA GLY A 184 -3.75 -9.48 8.55
C GLY A 184 -4.03 -10.73 7.69
N PRO A 185 -4.89 -10.61 6.66
CA PRO A 185 -5.25 -11.70 5.77
C PRO A 185 -4.07 -12.14 4.88
N TYR A 186 -4.12 -13.39 4.45
CA TYR A 186 -3.17 -13.90 3.44
C TYR A 186 -3.55 -13.36 2.07
N ILE A 187 -2.80 -12.37 1.59
CA ILE A 187 -3.03 -11.73 0.30
C ILE A 187 -2.36 -12.55 -0.80
N GLU A 188 -3.13 -12.94 -1.80
CA GLU A 188 -2.68 -13.65 -2.99
C GLU A 188 -2.67 -12.70 -4.20
N THR A 189 -1.65 -12.79 -5.03
CA THR A 189 -1.47 -11.90 -6.17
C THR A 189 -1.45 -12.66 -7.49
N ARG A 190 -1.91 -12.01 -8.56
CA ARG A 190 -1.70 -12.50 -9.94
C ARG A 190 -0.24 -12.28 -10.31
N GLU A 191 0.49 -13.38 -10.53
CA GLU A 191 1.94 -13.34 -10.79
C GLU A 191 2.30 -12.56 -12.08
N GLU A 192 1.39 -12.50 -13.04
CA GLU A 192 1.56 -11.71 -14.27
C GLU A 192 1.57 -10.19 -14.01
N VAL A 193 0.94 -9.72 -12.94
CA VAL A 193 0.94 -8.32 -12.52
C VAL A 193 2.09 -8.07 -11.55
N VAL A 194 2.08 -8.77 -10.42
CA VAL A 194 3.12 -8.67 -9.39
C VAL A 194 3.27 -10.00 -8.66
N LYS A 195 4.51 -10.49 -8.61
CA LYS A 195 4.83 -11.68 -7.84
C LYS A 195 5.15 -11.32 -6.40
N ALA A 196 4.24 -11.63 -5.47
CA ALA A 196 4.50 -11.49 -4.05
C ALA A 196 5.61 -12.46 -3.62
N PHE A 197 6.58 -11.95 -2.86
CA PHE A 197 7.63 -12.77 -2.28
C PHE A 197 7.26 -13.20 -0.86
N ARG A 198 7.38 -14.51 -0.61
CA ARG A 198 7.35 -15.09 0.73
C ARG A 198 8.48 -16.11 0.88
N PRO A 199 9.13 -16.20 2.04
CA PRO A 199 10.04 -17.31 2.30
C PRO A 199 9.28 -18.65 2.28
N LYS A 200 9.95 -19.73 1.92
CA LYS A 200 9.31 -21.07 1.78
C LYS A 200 8.52 -21.50 3.00
N SER A 201 8.98 -21.13 4.20
CA SER A 201 8.31 -21.41 5.48
C SER A 201 6.97 -20.66 5.68
N ALA A 202 6.71 -19.59 4.92
CA ALA A 202 5.51 -18.76 5.00
C ALA A 202 4.54 -19.00 3.83
N ILE A 203 4.88 -19.89 2.90
CA ILE A 203 3.98 -20.26 1.80
C ILE A 203 2.93 -21.22 2.35
N ARG A 204 1.66 -20.84 2.24
CA ARG A 204 0.53 -21.72 2.58
C ARG A 204 0.30 -22.71 1.43
N PRO A 205 0.03 -24.00 1.70
CA PRO A 205 -0.37 -24.93 0.64
C PRO A 205 -1.62 -24.41 -0.05
N GLN A 206 -1.60 -24.35 -1.39
CA GLN A 206 -2.83 -24.10 -2.15
C GLN A 206 -3.81 -25.23 -1.83
N GLY A 207 -5.00 -24.88 -1.35
CA GLY A 207 -6.06 -25.86 -1.18
C GLY A 207 -6.36 -26.49 -2.54
N ASN A 208 -6.27 -27.83 -2.65
CA ASN A 208 -6.70 -28.55 -3.84
C ASN A 208 -8.15 -28.14 -4.14
N MET A 209 -8.34 -27.38 -5.21
CA MET A 209 -9.64 -27.26 -5.85
C MET A 209 -9.87 -28.59 -6.60
N ASN A 210 -10.56 -29.51 -5.96
CA ASN A 210 -11.24 -30.64 -6.60
C ASN A 210 -12.72 -30.31 -6.68
#